data_cb91a7c17c65925b767ab08871553eb4
#
_entry.id   cb91a7c17c65925b767ab08871553eb4
#
_cell.length_a   1.000
_cell.length_b   1.000
_cell.length_c   1.000
_cell.angle_alpha   90.00
_cell.angle_beta   90.00
_cell.angle_gamma   90.00
#
_symmetry.space_group_name_H-M   'P 1'
#
loop_
_entity.id
_entity.type
_entity.pdbx_description
1 polymer ?
#
loop_
_entity_poly.entity_id
_entity_poly.type
_entity_poly.pdbx_seq_one_letter_code
_entity_poly.pdbx_strand_id
1 'polypeptide(L)'
;MRDQEHFADLWPLVRAMGKAGVQTFPTSQDVIDRVNAGTLKLGYNVLGSYAADQAARLPDLGLVLPRDYVVVASRVALVPKAAGAPDLGQAFLEFLLSRQGQTVLAERLRLPAVSLEVAGKDSAAAMQEALGAKLRPVPVSPGLLAYLDEASRARVLAQWKAALEGGE
;
A
#
# COMPACT_ATOMS: atom_id res chain seq x y z
N MET A 1 -7.09 -14.44 -1.13
CA MET A 1 -8.04 -15.16 -2.02
C MET A 1 -7.74 -14.71 -3.43
N ARG A 2 -7.38 -15.63 -4.31
CA ARG A 2 -7.12 -15.34 -5.72
C ARG A 2 -8.45 -15.15 -6.42
N ASP A 3 -8.58 -14.12 -7.22
CA ASP A 3 -9.63 -14.07 -8.22
C ASP A 3 -9.21 -15.04 -9.35
N GLN A 4 -9.57 -16.31 -9.18
CA GLN A 4 -9.19 -17.38 -10.11
C GLN A 4 -9.94 -17.29 -11.46
N GLU A 5 -10.91 -16.41 -11.57
CA GLU A 5 -11.69 -16.25 -12.80
C GLU A 5 -10.94 -15.45 -13.87
N HIS A 6 -10.00 -14.56 -13.47
CA HIS A 6 -9.30 -13.69 -14.41
C HIS A 6 -7.82 -14.03 -14.60
N PHE A 7 -7.11 -14.44 -13.54
CA PHE A 7 -5.68 -14.76 -13.60
C PHE A 7 -5.35 -15.94 -12.70
N ALA A 8 -4.98 -17.05 -13.30
CA ALA A 8 -4.45 -18.20 -12.56
C ALA A 8 -3.14 -17.87 -11.82
N ASP A 9 -2.40 -16.87 -12.33
CA ASP A 9 -1.09 -16.48 -11.85
C ASP A 9 -0.76 -15.02 -12.19
N LEU A 10 0.13 -14.39 -11.41
CA LEU A 10 0.59 -13.01 -11.65
C LEU A 10 1.71 -12.94 -12.71
N TRP A 11 2.43 -14.03 -12.97
CA TRP A 11 3.61 -14.04 -13.83
C TRP A 11 3.35 -13.63 -15.28
N PRO A 12 2.24 -13.99 -15.92
CA PRO A 12 1.91 -13.49 -17.25
C PRO A 12 1.84 -11.97 -17.33
N LEU A 13 1.27 -11.33 -16.28
CA LEU A 13 1.23 -9.88 -16.19
C LEU A 13 2.63 -9.28 -16.03
N VAL A 14 3.46 -9.83 -15.14
CA VAL A 14 4.83 -9.35 -14.91
C VAL A 14 5.66 -9.47 -16.19
N ARG A 15 5.55 -10.58 -16.91
CA ARG A 15 6.20 -10.75 -18.23
C ARG A 15 5.72 -9.73 -19.27
N ALA A 16 4.42 -9.45 -19.30
CA ALA A 16 3.87 -8.45 -20.21
C ALA A 16 4.39 -7.04 -19.86
N MET A 17 4.52 -6.71 -18.58
CA MET A 17 5.12 -5.46 -18.11
C MET A 17 6.60 -5.37 -18.51
N GLY A 18 7.37 -6.46 -18.36
CA GLY A 18 8.76 -6.53 -18.82
C GLY A 18 8.89 -6.28 -20.32
N LYS A 19 8.09 -6.96 -21.14
CA LYS A 19 8.04 -6.75 -22.59
C LYS A 19 7.64 -5.31 -22.99
N ALA A 20 6.82 -4.66 -22.19
CA ALA A 20 6.43 -3.27 -22.38
C ALA A 20 7.50 -2.25 -21.92
N GLY A 21 8.66 -2.72 -21.43
CA GLY A 21 9.76 -1.86 -20.98
C GLY A 21 9.48 -1.19 -19.64
N VAL A 22 8.79 -1.88 -18.71
CA VAL A 22 8.54 -1.33 -17.37
C VAL A 22 9.86 -1.00 -16.67
N GLN A 23 9.86 0.13 -15.97
CA GLN A 23 10.97 0.56 -15.11
C GLN A 23 10.57 0.39 -13.65
N THR A 24 11.49 -0.11 -12.83
CA THR A 24 11.28 -0.29 -11.39
C THR A 24 12.04 0.76 -10.59
N PHE A 25 11.41 1.24 -9.53
CA PHE A 25 11.97 2.29 -8.67
C PHE A 25 11.85 1.87 -7.20
N PRO A 26 12.75 2.33 -6.33
CA PRO A 26 12.79 1.90 -4.94
C PRO A 26 11.63 2.45 -4.10
N THR A 27 11.05 3.59 -4.47
CA THR A 27 9.97 4.22 -3.69
C THR A 27 8.78 4.61 -4.56
N SER A 28 7.60 4.69 -3.92
CA SER A 28 6.39 5.24 -4.56
C SER A 28 6.56 6.70 -4.96
N GLN A 29 7.32 7.47 -4.18
CA GLN A 29 7.58 8.87 -4.49
C GLN A 29 8.37 9.02 -5.79
N ASP A 30 9.40 8.20 -5.99
CA ASP A 30 10.17 8.20 -7.25
C ASP A 30 9.30 7.96 -8.49
N VAL A 31 8.31 7.06 -8.37
CA VAL A 31 7.36 6.80 -9.45
C VAL A 31 6.45 7.99 -9.68
N ILE A 32 5.86 8.54 -8.61
CA ILE A 32 4.92 9.66 -8.69
C ILE A 32 5.60 10.89 -9.29
N ASP A 33 6.82 11.21 -8.86
CA ASP A 33 7.57 12.37 -9.36
C ASP A 33 7.83 12.26 -10.87
N ARG A 34 8.14 11.05 -11.36
CA ARG A 34 8.36 10.81 -12.79
C ARG A 34 7.08 10.87 -13.62
N VAL A 35 5.97 10.41 -13.07
CA VAL A 35 4.66 10.57 -13.71
C VAL A 35 4.30 12.05 -13.78
N ASN A 36 4.47 12.78 -12.67
CA ASN A 36 4.21 14.22 -12.62
C ASN A 36 5.11 15.03 -13.57
N ALA A 37 6.38 14.63 -13.71
CA ALA A 37 7.33 15.24 -14.64
C ALA A 37 7.07 14.83 -16.12
N GLY A 38 6.11 13.96 -16.39
CA GLY A 38 5.79 13.47 -17.73
C GLY A 38 6.80 12.49 -18.32
N THR A 39 7.81 12.06 -17.56
CA THR A 39 8.80 11.06 -18.00
C THR A 39 8.25 9.64 -17.98
N LEU A 40 7.25 9.39 -17.15
CA LEU A 40 6.42 8.18 -17.16
C LEU A 40 4.96 8.56 -17.38
N LYS A 41 4.24 7.74 -18.15
CA LYS A 41 2.81 7.95 -18.39
C LYS A 41 1.92 7.34 -17.34
N LEU A 42 2.43 6.31 -16.63
CA LEU A 42 1.68 5.54 -15.64
C LEU A 42 2.62 5.04 -14.55
N GLY A 43 2.20 5.18 -13.30
CA GLY A 43 2.80 4.52 -12.12
C GLY A 43 1.90 3.38 -11.65
N TYR A 44 2.47 2.20 -11.47
CA TYR A 44 1.75 1.01 -11.00
C TYR A 44 2.25 0.59 -9.62
N ASN A 45 1.35 0.09 -8.78
CA ASN A 45 1.66 -0.41 -7.42
C ASN A 45 2.32 0.63 -6.50
N VAL A 46 1.84 1.87 -6.57
CA VAL A 46 2.25 2.94 -5.65
C VAL A 46 1.41 2.90 -4.37
N LEU A 47 1.97 3.40 -3.26
CA LEU A 47 1.22 3.55 -2.01
C LEU A 47 0.09 4.56 -2.19
N GLY A 48 -1.15 4.09 -2.01
CA GLY A 48 -2.36 4.87 -2.29
C GLY A 48 -2.45 6.17 -1.52
N SER A 49 -2.00 6.21 -0.25
CA SER A 49 -1.98 7.44 0.56
C SER A 49 -1.06 8.51 -0.03
N TYR A 50 0.12 8.14 -0.55
CA TYR A 50 1.03 9.08 -1.20
C TYR A 50 0.46 9.58 -2.53
N ALA A 51 -0.08 8.66 -3.33
CA ALA A 51 -0.70 9.02 -4.60
C ALA A 51 -1.91 9.95 -4.41
N ALA A 52 -2.76 9.69 -3.40
CA ALA A 52 -3.92 10.53 -3.07
C ALA A 52 -3.51 11.93 -2.60
N ASP A 53 -2.47 12.03 -1.77
CA ASP A 53 -1.95 13.33 -1.33
C ASP A 53 -1.40 14.15 -2.49
N GLN A 54 -0.63 13.55 -3.37
CA GLN A 54 -0.08 14.21 -4.54
C GLN A 54 -1.16 14.57 -5.57
N ALA A 55 -2.09 13.69 -5.87
CA ALA A 55 -3.21 13.96 -6.78
C ALA A 55 -4.14 15.09 -6.29
N ALA A 56 -4.20 15.32 -4.97
CA ALA A 56 -4.96 16.44 -4.43
C ALA A 56 -4.27 17.80 -4.63
N ARG A 57 -2.96 17.81 -4.87
CA ARG A 57 -2.14 19.02 -5.05
C ARG A 57 -1.78 19.30 -6.51
N LEU A 58 -1.74 18.25 -7.33
CA LEU A 58 -1.28 18.28 -8.71
C LEU A 58 -2.47 17.98 -9.65
N PRO A 59 -2.99 18.98 -10.37
CA PRO A 59 -4.23 18.84 -11.15
C PRO A 59 -4.11 17.84 -12.31
N ASP A 60 -2.90 17.64 -12.82
CA ASP A 60 -2.64 16.74 -13.94
C ASP A 60 -2.36 15.29 -13.51
N LEU A 61 -2.31 15.03 -12.21
CA LEU A 61 -2.08 13.69 -11.66
C LEU A 61 -3.39 13.01 -11.29
N GLY A 62 -3.76 11.97 -12.02
CA GLY A 62 -4.93 11.13 -11.72
C GLY A 62 -4.57 9.91 -10.87
N LEU A 63 -5.47 9.51 -9.95
CA LEU A 63 -5.39 8.27 -9.19
C LEU A 63 -6.48 7.31 -9.67
N VAL A 64 -6.07 6.11 -10.08
CA VAL A 64 -6.99 5.04 -10.48
C VAL A 64 -6.89 3.88 -9.48
N LEU A 65 -8.00 3.54 -8.86
CA LEU A 65 -8.11 2.33 -8.04
C LEU A 65 -8.59 1.16 -8.91
N PRO A 66 -7.99 -0.04 -8.75
CA PRO A 66 -8.45 -1.24 -9.46
C PRO A 66 -9.94 -1.51 -9.23
N ARG A 67 -10.62 -2.03 -10.27
CA ARG A 67 -12.07 -2.31 -10.22
C ARG A 67 -12.40 -3.65 -9.55
N ASP A 68 -11.47 -4.57 -9.55
CA ASP A 68 -11.59 -5.93 -9.02
C ASP A 68 -11.32 -5.97 -7.51
N TYR A 69 -10.16 -5.52 -7.05
CA TYR A 69 -9.87 -5.39 -5.62
C TYR A 69 -8.74 -4.39 -5.34
N VAL A 70 -8.71 -3.90 -4.11
CA VAL A 70 -7.66 -3.02 -3.57
C VAL A 70 -7.08 -3.67 -2.33
N VAL A 71 -5.77 -3.93 -2.33
CA VAL A 71 -5.06 -4.45 -1.16
C VAL A 71 -4.84 -3.32 -0.16
N VAL A 72 -5.21 -3.56 1.09
CA VAL A 72 -5.00 -2.61 2.19
C VAL A 72 -3.95 -3.17 3.13
N ALA A 73 -2.81 -2.48 3.21
CA ALA A 73 -1.75 -2.78 4.16
C ALA A 73 -1.79 -1.76 5.31
N SER A 74 -2.00 -2.24 6.53
CA SER A 74 -1.98 -1.41 7.73
C SER A 74 -0.54 -1.10 8.14
N ARG A 75 -0.31 0.11 8.60
CA ARG A 75 0.92 0.44 9.32
C ARG A 75 0.86 -0.17 10.72
N VAL A 76 1.99 -0.59 11.23
CA VAL A 76 2.12 -1.15 12.58
C VAL A 76 3.04 -0.23 13.37
N ALA A 77 2.64 0.09 14.61
CA ALA A 77 3.47 0.77 15.58
C ALA A 77 3.67 -0.14 16.80
N LEU A 78 4.83 -0.10 17.39
CA LEU A 78 5.18 -0.92 18.54
C LEU A 78 6.15 -0.18 19.47
N VAL A 79 6.13 -0.56 20.76
CA VAL A 79 7.13 -0.14 21.74
C VAL A 79 8.13 -1.28 21.93
N PRO A 80 9.43 -1.09 21.59
CA PRO A 80 10.44 -2.11 21.80
C PRO A 80 10.59 -2.49 23.27
N LYS A 81 10.91 -3.76 23.57
CA LYS A 81 11.17 -4.22 24.94
C LYS A 81 12.27 -3.42 25.66
N ALA A 82 13.27 -2.97 24.91
CA ALA A 82 14.41 -2.20 25.43
C ALA A 82 14.23 -0.68 25.23
N ALA A 83 12.99 -0.20 25.12
CA ALA A 83 12.73 1.23 25.00
C ALA A 83 13.21 1.96 26.27
N GLY A 84 13.89 3.10 26.13
CA GLY A 84 14.34 3.92 27.25
C GLY A 84 13.21 4.59 28.02
N ALA A 85 12.03 4.75 27.41
CA ALA A 85 10.84 5.34 28.02
C ALA A 85 9.57 4.59 27.54
N PRO A 86 9.35 3.35 27.99
CA PRO A 86 8.23 2.52 27.50
C PRO A 86 6.87 3.13 27.80
N ASP A 87 6.70 3.77 28.97
CA ASP A 87 5.42 4.41 29.34
C ASP A 87 5.05 5.57 28.41
N LEU A 88 6.03 6.37 27.99
CA LEU A 88 5.81 7.44 27.00
C LEU A 88 5.49 6.83 25.62
N GLY A 89 6.14 5.73 25.25
CA GLY A 89 5.83 4.99 24.05
C GLY A 89 4.39 4.47 24.07
N GLN A 90 3.96 3.89 25.18
CA GLN A 90 2.59 3.40 25.35
C GLN A 90 1.57 4.55 25.29
N ALA A 91 1.81 5.65 26.01
CA ALA A 91 0.94 6.84 25.98
C ALA A 91 0.81 7.41 24.55
N PHE A 92 1.90 7.40 23.79
CA PHE A 92 1.87 7.83 22.37
C PHE A 92 1.03 6.89 21.51
N LEU A 93 1.12 5.58 21.69
CA LEU A 93 0.26 4.62 20.97
C LEU A 93 -1.21 4.81 21.33
N GLU A 94 -1.53 5.03 22.60
CA GLU A 94 -2.89 5.32 23.06
C GLU A 94 -3.42 6.62 22.44
N PHE A 95 -2.59 7.67 22.38
CA PHE A 95 -2.95 8.89 21.67
C PHE A 95 -3.22 8.62 20.17
N LEU A 96 -2.34 7.87 19.48
CA LEU A 96 -2.54 7.54 18.07
C LEU A 96 -3.85 6.79 17.81
N LEU A 97 -4.26 5.91 18.75
CA LEU A 97 -5.51 5.15 18.65
C LEU A 97 -6.73 5.94 19.14
N SER A 98 -6.54 7.07 19.82
CA SER A 98 -7.64 7.93 20.25
C SER A 98 -8.34 8.56 19.04
N ARG A 99 -9.60 8.99 19.23
CA ARG A 99 -10.34 9.73 18.22
C ARG A 99 -9.57 10.95 17.71
N GLN A 100 -8.93 11.70 18.63
CA GLN A 100 -8.13 12.88 18.28
C GLN A 100 -6.92 12.49 17.41
N GLY A 101 -6.14 11.48 17.82
CA GLY A 101 -4.99 10.99 17.06
C GLY A 101 -5.40 10.50 15.67
N GLN A 102 -6.47 9.71 15.59
CA GLN A 102 -7.00 9.21 14.32
C GLN A 102 -7.50 10.32 13.40
N THR A 103 -8.12 11.37 13.97
CA THR A 103 -8.52 12.56 13.21
C THR A 103 -7.31 13.30 12.63
N VAL A 104 -6.26 13.49 13.43
CA VAL A 104 -5.01 14.12 12.97
C VAL A 104 -4.36 13.28 11.83
N LEU A 105 -4.31 11.96 11.97
CA LEU A 105 -3.79 11.07 10.92
C LEU A 105 -4.56 11.22 9.61
N ALA A 106 -5.90 11.25 9.68
CA ALA A 106 -6.73 11.37 8.49
C ALA A 106 -6.64 12.75 7.84
N GLU A 107 -6.80 13.83 8.62
CA GLU A 107 -6.92 15.18 8.08
C GLU A 107 -5.58 15.81 7.71
N ARG A 108 -4.53 15.56 8.49
CA ARG A 108 -3.22 16.20 8.32
C ARG A 108 -2.23 15.38 7.52
N LEU A 109 -2.29 14.05 7.68
CA LEU A 109 -1.34 13.13 7.04
C LEU A 109 -1.97 12.32 5.89
N ARG A 110 -3.28 12.48 5.65
CA ARG A 110 -4.03 11.70 4.65
C ARG A 110 -3.81 10.19 4.78
N LEU A 111 -3.60 9.75 6.01
CA LEU A 111 -3.56 8.34 6.37
C LEU A 111 -4.97 7.94 6.80
N PRO A 112 -5.62 7.00 6.12
CA PRO A 112 -6.95 6.57 6.50
C PRO A 112 -7.00 6.16 7.97
N ALA A 113 -7.91 6.78 8.73
CA ALA A 113 -8.15 6.40 10.11
C ALA A 113 -8.64 4.95 10.16
N VAL A 114 -8.09 4.14 11.07
CA VAL A 114 -8.55 2.76 11.28
C VAL A 114 -9.85 2.68 12.08
N SER A 115 -10.15 3.73 12.84
CA SER A 115 -11.43 3.84 13.58
C SER A 115 -12.56 4.22 12.63
N LEU A 116 -13.67 3.46 12.70
CA LEU A 116 -14.89 3.76 11.96
C LEU A 116 -15.65 4.98 12.52
N GLU A 117 -15.29 5.44 13.72
CA GLU A 117 -15.88 6.64 14.35
C GLU A 117 -15.31 7.94 13.78
N VAL A 118 -14.18 7.88 13.07
CA VAL A 118 -13.59 9.05 12.42
C VAL A 118 -14.18 9.18 11.02
N ALA A 119 -15.04 10.17 10.87
CA ALA A 119 -15.61 10.53 9.58
C ALA A 119 -14.61 11.36 8.75
N GLY A 120 -14.75 11.33 7.44
CA GLY A 120 -13.95 12.14 6.52
C GLY A 120 -13.64 11.39 5.24
N LYS A 121 -13.21 12.14 4.22
CA LYS A 121 -12.93 11.62 2.88
C LYS A 121 -11.85 10.52 2.89
N ASP A 122 -10.85 10.65 3.77
CA ASP A 122 -9.72 9.73 3.91
C ASP A 122 -9.87 8.86 5.16
N SER A 123 -11.10 8.39 5.47
CA SER A 123 -11.39 7.50 6.60
C SER A 123 -11.59 6.06 6.15
N ALA A 124 -11.43 5.10 7.07
CA ALA A 124 -11.77 3.70 6.82
C ALA A 124 -13.25 3.53 6.46
N ALA A 125 -14.14 4.31 7.06
CA ALA A 125 -15.56 4.31 6.75
C ALA A 125 -15.82 4.74 5.29
N ALA A 126 -15.20 5.84 4.83
CA ALA A 126 -15.33 6.30 3.45
C ALA A 126 -14.74 5.30 2.44
N MET A 127 -13.60 4.67 2.76
CA MET A 127 -13.04 3.59 1.95
C MET A 127 -13.97 2.38 1.88
N GLN A 128 -14.57 2.00 3.02
CA GLN A 128 -15.53 0.90 3.08
C GLN A 128 -16.78 1.20 2.25
N GLU A 129 -17.28 2.42 2.31
CA GLU A 129 -18.43 2.87 1.51
C GLU A 129 -18.11 2.85 0.00
N ALA A 130 -16.96 3.40 -0.39
CA ALA A 130 -16.56 3.51 -1.79
C ALA A 130 -16.17 2.17 -2.43
N LEU A 131 -15.52 1.28 -1.70
CA LEU A 131 -14.90 0.06 -2.23
C LEU A 131 -15.58 -1.23 -1.73
N GLY A 132 -16.20 -1.20 -0.55
CA GLY A 132 -16.98 -2.32 0.01
C GLY A 132 -16.24 -3.66 -0.07
N ALA A 133 -16.85 -4.62 -0.74
CA ALA A 133 -16.30 -5.98 -0.92
C ALA A 133 -15.02 -6.05 -1.75
N LYS A 134 -14.59 -4.96 -2.38
CA LYS A 134 -13.32 -4.90 -3.13
C LYS A 134 -12.10 -4.70 -2.23
N LEU A 135 -12.30 -4.24 -0.99
CA LEU A 135 -11.21 -4.11 -0.03
C LEU A 135 -10.67 -5.49 0.37
N ARG A 136 -9.37 -5.64 0.32
CA ARG A 136 -8.66 -6.85 0.75
C ARG A 136 -7.59 -6.45 1.79
N PRO A 137 -7.97 -6.30 3.06
CA PRO A 137 -7.00 -6.01 4.10
C PRO A 137 -6.05 -7.19 4.31
N VAL A 138 -4.76 -6.88 4.42
CA VAL A 138 -3.76 -7.87 4.82
C VAL A 138 -3.89 -8.05 6.34
N PRO A 139 -4.29 -9.25 6.83
CA PRO A 139 -4.46 -9.45 8.25
C PRO A 139 -3.11 -9.41 8.96
N VAL A 140 -3.00 -8.59 10.02
CA VAL A 140 -1.81 -8.59 10.89
C VAL A 140 -1.93 -9.77 11.84
N SER A 141 -1.23 -10.85 11.54
CA SER A 141 -1.28 -12.10 12.29
C SER A 141 0.09 -12.79 12.30
N PRO A 142 0.35 -13.74 13.21
CA PRO A 142 1.58 -14.54 13.18
C PRO A 142 1.83 -15.26 11.85
N GLY A 143 0.78 -15.53 11.07
CA GLY A 143 0.91 -16.09 9.72
C GLY A 143 1.71 -15.22 8.75
N LEU A 144 1.82 -13.91 8.98
CA LEU A 144 2.71 -13.05 8.19
C LEU A 144 4.18 -13.41 8.35
N LEU A 145 4.58 -14.02 9.47
CA LEU A 145 5.97 -14.44 9.69
C LEU A 145 6.41 -15.52 8.68
N ALA A 146 5.46 -16.33 8.18
CA ALA A 146 5.76 -17.30 7.14
C ALA A 146 6.20 -16.66 5.81
N TYR A 147 5.80 -15.40 5.56
CA TYR A 147 6.23 -14.65 4.37
C TYR A 147 7.57 -13.94 4.55
N LEU A 148 8.11 -13.94 5.77
CA LEU A 148 9.46 -13.44 6.07
C LEU A 148 10.54 -14.52 5.89
N ASP A 149 10.16 -15.74 5.52
CA ASP A 149 11.11 -16.79 5.19
C ASP A 149 12.05 -16.34 4.05
N GLU A 150 13.35 -16.31 4.36
CA GLU A 150 14.37 -15.75 3.47
C GLU A 150 14.47 -16.54 2.16
N ALA A 151 14.37 -17.87 2.22
CA ALA A 151 14.44 -18.72 1.04
C ALA A 151 13.22 -18.50 0.11
N SER A 152 12.03 -18.39 0.67
CA SER A 152 10.81 -18.08 -0.09
C SER A 152 10.86 -16.68 -0.71
N ARG A 153 11.36 -15.70 0.05
CA ARG A 153 11.55 -14.33 -0.46
C ARG A 153 12.55 -14.30 -1.60
N ALA A 154 13.71 -14.93 -1.45
CA ALA A 154 14.75 -15.00 -2.48
C ALA A 154 14.21 -15.63 -3.77
N ARG A 155 13.45 -16.73 -3.65
CA ARG A 155 12.82 -17.41 -4.79
C ARG A 155 11.82 -16.49 -5.52
N VAL A 156 10.93 -15.81 -4.79
CA VAL A 156 9.95 -14.90 -5.39
C VAL A 156 10.65 -13.75 -6.09
N LEU A 157 11.70 -13.16 -5.49
CA LEU A 157 12.46 -12.06 -6.10
C LEU A 157 13.21 -12.53 -7.37
N ALA A 158 13.77 -13.74 -7.37
CA ALA A 158 14.41 -14.30 -8.55
C ALA A 158 13.42 -14.54 -9.69
N GLN A 159 12.25 -15.10 -9.39
CA GLN A 159 11.18 -15.29 -10.37
C GLN A 159 10.66 -13.94 -10.91
N TRP A 160 10.51 -12.96 -10.04
CA TRP A 160 10.11 -11.61 -10.44
C TRP A 160 11.10 -11.00 -11.43
N LYS A 161 12.39 -11.05 -11.09
CA LYS A 161 13.45 -10.54 -11.96
C LYS A 161 13.46 -11.26 -13.31
N ALA A 162 13.45 -12.60 -13.30
CA ALA A 162 13.40 -13.39 -14.54
C ALA A 162 12.17 -13.05 -15.40
N ALA A 163 11.00 -12.90 -14.78
CA ALA A 163 9.79 -12.54 -15.51
C ALA A 163 9.84 -11.14 -16.14
N LEU A 164 10.45 -10.15 -15.45
CA LEU A 164 10.66 -8.81 -15.99
C LEU A 164 11.68 -8.77 -17.13
N GLU A 165 12.73 -9.58 -17.05
CA GLU A 165 13.80 -9.68 -18.05
C GLU A 165 13.41 -10.54 -19.28
N GLY A 166 12.20 -11.06 -19.29
CA GLY A 166 11.67 -11.86 -20.41
C GLY A 166 12.05 -13.35 -20.37
N GLY A 167 12.46 -13.84 -19.18
CA GLY A 167 12.65 -15.28 -18.94
C GLY A 167 11.31 -16.03 -19.05
N GLU A 168 11.35 -17.22 -19.65
CA GLU A 168 10.24 -18.16 -19.73
C GLU A 168 9.85 -18.73 -18.35
#